data_6e656ed48f7f3659cf23ccb764d00728
#
_entry.id   6e656ed48f7f3659cf23ccb764d00728
#
_cell.length_a   1.000
_cell.length_b   1.000
_cell.length_c   1.000
_cell.angle_alpha   90.00
_cell.angle_beta   90.00
_cell.angle_gamma   90.00
#
_symmetry.space_group_name_H-M   'P 1'
#
loop_
_entity.id
_entity.type
_entity.pdbx_description
1 polymer ?
#
loop_
_entity_poly.entity_id
_entity_poly.type
_entity_poly.pdbx_seq_one_letter_code
_entity_poly.pdbx_strand_id
1 'polypeptide(L)'
;MFTLFRWGRLFSLVATLLLASVALGQNETLPRTGQYWFDYDPTWKISERWSFDADASIRLINSDPFFYQLRLYPTMQFSPWKWMDLTGGVWFIYTNRFEGADLFETRPIIGIKVKKDIWRGIRLSNYLRMEFRIQRDLDANKTLTARRLRDRIQAMIPINHRSLSEDKTWYTFTDVEWFHQQDPEVDDGFNGRRRYRAGIAWRKNSTWTYQFFYGFQQTTSNLNRPLSNDEIFSFSLIHNIKQ
;
A
#
# COMPACT_ATOMS: atom_id res chain seq x y z
N MET A 1 19.03 -22.59 -25.47
CA MET A 1 19.25 -23.27 -24.16
C MET A 1 19.78 -22.36 -23.05
N PHE A 2 20.26 -21.16 -23.33
CA PHE A 2 20.82 -20.20 -22.33
C PHE A 2 19.78 -19.33 -21.59
N THR A 3 18.54 -19.26 -22.02
CA THR A 3 17.51 -18.37 -21.45
C THR A 3 16.83 -18.93 -20.19
N LEU A 4 16.61 -20.24 -20.10
CA LEU A 4 15.95 -20.89 -18.97
C LEU A 4 16.76 -20.84 -17.65
N PHE A 5 18.09 -20.89 -17.74
CA PHE A 5 18.96 -20.91 -16.56
C PHE A 5 19.05 -19.53 -15.83
N ARG A 6 18.70 -18.44 -16.50
CA ARG A 6 18.70 -17.10 -15.92
C ARG A 6 17.42 -16.78 -15.15
N TRP A 7 16.30 -17.35 -15.55
CA TRP A 7 15.00 -17.15 -14.90
C TRP A 7 14.95 -17.87 -13.54
N GLY A 8 15.56 -19.03 -13.43
CA GLY A 8 15.63 -19.76 -12.16
C GLY A 8 16.32 -18.96 -11.04
N ARG A 9 17.39 -18.22 -11.35
CA ARG A 9 18.11 -17.40 -10.36
C ARG A 9 17.32 -16.17 -9.89
N LEU A 10 16.59 -15.52 -10.79
CA LEU A 10 15.73 -14.38 -10.43
C LEU A 10 14.52 -14.84 -9.61
N PHE A 11 13.92 -15.97 -10.00
CA PHE A 11 12.82 -16.57 -9.24
C PHE A 11 13.29 -17.03 -7.84
N SER A 12 14.47 -17.59 -7.75
CA SER A 12 15.10 -17.96 -6.48
C SER A 12 15.36 -16.75 -5.58
N LEU A 13 15.85 -15.63 -6.15
CA LEU A 13 16.14 -14.42 -5.39
C LEU A 13 14.83 -13.76 -4.85
N VAL A 14 13.80 -13.71 -5.67
CA VAL A 14 12.48 -13.19 -5.28
C VAL A 14 11.82 -14.11 -4.26
N ALA A 15 11.90 -15.42 -4.45
CA ALA A 15 11.40 -16.40 -3.49
C ALA A 15 12.17 -16.34 -2.16
N THR A 16 13.49 -16.15 -2.21
CA THR A 16 14.32 -16.01 -1.00
C THR A 16 14.01 -14.71 -0.26
N LEU A 17 13.79 -13.60 -0.97
CA LEU A 17 13.35 -12.34 -0.35
C LEU A 17 11.95 -12.45 0.23
N LEU A 18 11.04 -13.17 -0.42
CA LEU A 18 9.71 -13.51 0.10
C LEU A 18 9.78 -14.37 1.36
N LEU A 19 10.59 -15.41 1.33
CA LEU A 19 10.78 -16.30 2.48
C LEU A 19 11.50 -15.61 3.63
N ALA A 20 12.47 -14.74 3.34
CA ALA A 20 13.15 -13.94 4.35
C ALA A 20 12.20 -12.92 5.00
N SER A 21 11.30 -12.28 4.24
CA SER A 21 10.32 -11.36 4.80
C SER A 21 9.29 -12.07 5.71
N VAL A 22 8.91 -13.29 5.37
CA VAL A 22 8.05 -14.14 6.21
C VAL A 22 8.80 -14.63 7.45
N ALA A 23 10.06 -15.06 7.31
CA ALA A 23 10.87 -15.55 8.44
C ALA A 23 11.21 -14.46 9.47
N LEU A 24 11.43 -13.21 9.04
CA LEU A 24 11.70 -12.08 9.93
C LEU A 24 10.46 -11.60 10.72
N GLY A 25 9.27 -12.05 10.34
CA GLY A 25 7.99 -11.70 11.00
C GLY A 25 7.47 -12.71 12.01
N GLN A 26 8.08 -13.88 12.14
CA GLN A 26 7.57 -14.96 12.99
C GLN A 26 7.98 -14.80 14.46
N ASN A 27 7.37 -13.89 15.17
CA ASN A 27 7.22 -14.04 16.63
C ASN A 27 5.95 -14.88 16.87
N GLU A 28 6.11 -16.16 17.17
CA GLU A 28 5.05 -17.19 17.21
C GLU A 28 3.94 -16.94 18.26
N THR A 29 4.12 -15.97 19.14
CA THR A 29 3.24 -15.71 20.27
C THR A 29 2.18 -14.63 20.04
N LEU A 30 2.21 -13.93 18.90
CA LEU A 30 1.28 -12.83 18.64
C LEU A 30 0.02 -13.32 17.90
N PRO A 31 -1.18 -12.81 18.25
CA PRO A 31 -2.38 -13.12 17.52
C PRO A 31 -2.26 -12.73 16.05
N ARG A 32 -2.79 -13.56 15.15
CA ARG A 32 -2.80 -13.32 13.71
C ARG A 32 -4.21 -13.00 13.25
N THR A 33 -4.34 -11.97 12.42
CA THR A 33 -5.61 -11.62 11.76
C THR A 33 -5.43 -11.61 10.25
N GLY A 34 -6.44 -12.08 9.53
CA GLY A 34 -6.49 -12.00 8.07
C GLY A 34 -7.12 -10.68 7.63
N GLN A 35 -6.50 -10.00 6.69
CA GLN A 35 -7.04 -8.81 6.05
C GLN A 35 -7.22 -9.05 4.56
N TYR A 36 -8.36 -8.62 3.99
CA TYR A 36 -8.67 -8.72 2.57
C TYR A 36 -8.92 -7.31 2.03
N TRP A 37 -8.13 -6.89 1.05
CA TRP A 37 -8.19 -5.56 0.47
C TRP A 37 -8.58 -5.61 -0.99
N PHE A 38 -9.51 -4.77 -1.39
CA PHE A 38 -9.95 -4.61 -2.77
C PHE A 38 -9.82 -3.14 -3.11
N ASP A 39 -8.94 -2.82 -4.06
CA ASP A 39 -8.60 -1.46 -4.42
C ASP A 39 -8.95 -1.22 -5.90
N TYR A 40 -9.56 -0.07 -6.19
CA TYR A 40 -9.74 0.47 -7.54
C TYR A 40 -9.01 1.81 -7.61
N ASP A 41 -7.98 1.87 -8.46
CA ASP A 41 -7.02 2.96 -8.54
C ASP A 41 -7.12 3.69 -9.89
N PRO A 42 -8.14 4.54 -10.13
CA PRO A 42 -8.22 5.34 -11.33
C PRO A 42 -7.24 6.51 -11.27
N THR A 43 -6.51 6.72 -12.37
CA THR A 43 -5.60 7.84 -12.58
C THR A 43 -6.00 8.60 -13.83
N TRP A 44 -6.23 9.91 -13.72
CA TRP A 44 -6.45 10.84 -14.82
C TRP A 44 -5.19 11.66 -15.08
N LYS A 45 -4.65 11.55 -16.26
CA LYS A 45 -3.54 12.39 -16.69
C LYS A 45 -4.08 13.74 -17.18
N ILE A 46 -3.93 14.79 -16.37
CA ILE A 46 -4.41 16.15 -16.68
C ILE A 46 -3.44 16.86 -17.65
N SER A 47 -2.14 16.64 -17.47
CA SER A 47 -1.09 17.18 -18.34
C SER A 47 0.17 16.32 -18.27
N GLU A 48 1.26 16.73 -18.93
CA GLU A 48 2.53 16.01 -18.83
C GLU A 48 3.09 15.93 -17.40
N ARG A 49 2.77 16.91 -16.56
CA ARG A 49 3.28 17.02 -15.19
C ARG A 49 2.24 16.79 -14.13
N TRP A 50 0.96 16.85 -14.46
CA TRP A 50 -0.12 16.74 -13.48
C TRP A 50 -0.98 15.51 -13.73
N SER A 51 -1.25 14.77 -12.66
CA SER A 51 -2.27 13.71 -12.64
C SER A 51 -3.14 13.83 -11.39
N PHE A 52 -4.34 13.29 -11.50
CA PHE A 52 -5.28 13.12 -10.41
C PHE A 52 -5.51 11.63 -10.20
N ASP A 53 -5.32 11.17 -8.99
CA ASP A 53 -5.54 9.79 -8.57
C ASP A 53 -6.70 9.75 -7.58
N ALA A 54 -7.59 8.76 -7.70
CA ALA A 54 -8.69 8.57 -6.77
C ALA A 54 -8.79 7.09 -6.39
N ASP A 55 -7.95 6.64 -5.45
CA ASP A 55 -8.02 5.26 -4.94
C ASP A 55 -9.30 5.09 -4.13
N ALA A 56 -10.12 4.11 -4.50
CA ALA A 56 -11.31 3.66 -3.78
C ALA A 56 -11.07 2.24 -3.29
N SER A 57 -11.23 1.99 -1.99
CA SER A 57 -10.82 0.73 -1.38
C SER A 57 -11.83 0.24 -0.35
N ILE A 58 -12.05 -1.09 -0.36
CA ILE A 58 -12.75 -1.81 0.69
C ILE A 58 -11.75 -2.72 1.38
N ARG A 59 -11.71 -2.67 2.69
CA ARG A 59 -10.84 -3.52 3.51
C ARG A 59 -11.66 -4.24 4.55
N LEU A 60 -11.45 -5.54 4.61
CA LEU A 60 -12.11 -6.44 5.53
C LEU A 60 -11.06 -7.00 6.48
N ILE A 61 -11.39 -7.09 7.78
CA ILE A 61 -10.57 -7.81 8.76
C ILE A 61 -11.38 -8.98 9.27
N ASN A 62 -10.82 -10.17 9.13
CA ASN A 62 -11.35 -11.39 9.72
C ASN A 62 -10.89 -11.48 11.17
N SER A 63 -11.60 -10.80 12.06
CA SER A 63 -11.42 -10.80 13.50
C SER A 63 -12.78 -11.03 14.17
N ASP A 64 -12.79 -11.35 15.44
CA ASP A 64 -13.99 -11.38 16.26
C ASP A 64 -13.88 -10.22 17.26
N PRO A 65 -14.76 -9.19 17.16
CA PRO A 65 -15.77 -8.98 16.11
C PRO A 65 -15.18 -8.60 14.74
N PHE A 66 -15.92 -8.95 13.68
CA PHE A 66 -15.59 -8.57 12.30
C PHE A 66 -15.72 -7.06 12.10
N PHE A 67 -14.81 -6.44 11.31
CA PHE A 67 -14.96 -5.05 10.91
C PHE A 67 -14.46 -4.78 9.49
N TYR A 68 -14.97 -3.71 8.90
CA TYR A 68 -14.57 -3.28 7.57
C TYR A 68 -14.24 -1.79 7.52
N GLN A 69 -13.54 -1.42 6.48
CA GLN A 69 -13.16 -0.04 6.22
C GLN A 69 -13.40 0.31 4.76
N LEU A 70 -14.10 1.41 4.52
CA LEU A 70 -14.26 2.05 3.22
C LEU A 70 -13.30 3.22 3.13
N ARG A 71 -12.64 3.37 2.00
CA ARG A 71 -11.62 4.41 1.78
C ARG A 71 -11.82 5.08 0.43
N LEU A 72 -11.61 6.39 0.41
CA LEU A 72 -11.54 7.19 -0.81
C LEU A 72 -10.36 8.14 -0.68
N TYR A 73 -9.43 8.11 -1.64
CA TYR A 73 -8.15 8.80 -1.58
C TYR A 73 -7.93 9.73 -2.79
N PRO A 74 -8.69 10.83 -2.93
CA PRO A 74 -8.42 11.84 -3.94
C PRO A 74 -7.07 12.49 -3.70
N THR A 75 -6.19 12.42 -4.71
CA THR A 75 -4.81 12.88 -4.61
C THR A 75 -4.37 13.55 -5.91
N MET A 76 -3.80 14.73 -5.82
CA MET A 76 -3.12 15.39 -6.92
C MET A 76 -1.64 15.04 -6.88
N GLN A 77 -1.09 14.70 -8.04
CA GLN A 77 0.33 14.47 -8.22
C GLN A 77 0.90 15.48 -9.20
N PHE A 78 2.02 16.08 -8.82
CA PHE A 78 2.83 16.93 -9.66
C PHE A 78 4.22 16.29 -9.88
N SER A 79 4.60 16.07 -11.14
CA SER A 79 5.87 15.46 -11.54
C SER A 79 6.78 16.51 -12.16
N PRO A 80 7.56 17.29 -11.36
CA PRO A 80 8.48 18.31 -11.90
C PRO A 80 9.56 17.69 -12.76
N TRP A 81 9.98 16.47 -12.42
CA TRP A 81 10.98 15.68 -13.16
C TRP A 81 10.52 14.23 -13.29
N LYS A 82 11.03 13.51 -14.27
CA LYS A 82 10.69 12.09 -14.52
C LYS A 82 11.00 11.16 -13.34
N TRP A 83 11.92 11.57 -12.47
CA TRP A 83 12.37 10.80 -11.33
C TRP A 83 11.72 11.21 -9.99
N MET A 84 10.90 12.27 -9.95
CA MET A 84 10.28 12.78 -8.72
C MET A 84 8.83 13.15 -8.92
N ASP A 85 7.99 12.73 -7.98
CA ASP A 85 6.59 13.11 -7.87
C ASP A 85 6.34 13.75 -6.50
N LEU A 86 5.62 14.86 -6.49
CA LEU A 86 5.05 15.50 -5.30
C LEU A 86 3.58 15.17 -5.25
N THR A 87 3.06 14.80 -4.09
CA THR A 87 1.65 14.42 -3.92
C THR A 87 1.02 15.24 -2.80
N GLY A 88 -0.25 15.59 -2.99
CA GLY A 88 -1.08 16.21 -1.97
C GLY A 88 -2.53 15.81 -2.15
N GLY A 89 -3.24 15.61 -1.05
CA GLY A 89 -4.64 15.19 -1.12
C GLY A 89 -5.29 15.11 0.25
N VAL A 90 -6.54 14.70 0.25
CA VAL A 90 -7.30 14.46 1.48
C VAL A 90 -7.98 13.10 1.36
N TRP A 91 -7.68 12.21 2.29
CA TRP A 91 -8.27 10.89 2.33
C TRP A 91 -9.47 10.86 3.27
N PHE A 92 -10.50 10.13 2.86
CA PHE A 92 -11.69 9.88 3.64
C PHE A 92 -11.77 8.40 3.96
N ILE A 93 -11.94 8.08 5.23
CA ILE A 93 -11.92 6.70 5.72
C ILE A 93 -13.10 6.52 6.69
N TYR A 94 -13.97 5.61 6.35
CA TYR A 94 -15.03 5.15 7.24
C TYR A 94 -14.69 3.75 7.74
N THR A 95 -14.70 3.56 9.04
CA THR A 95 -14.47 2.26 9.68
C THR A 95 -15.69 1.86 10.47
N ASN A 96 -16.34 0.77 10.07
CA ASN A 96 -17.40 0.15 10.85
C ASN A 96 -16.78 -0.85 11.82
N ARG A 97 -17.15 -0.75 13.07
CA ARG A 97 -16.80 -1.68 14.14
C ARG A 97 -18.07 -2.35 14.62
N PHE A 98 -18.20 -3.66 14.41
CA PHE A 98 -19.43 -4.40 14.73
C PHE A 98 -19.84 -4.34 16.22
N GLU A 99 -18.86 -4.22 17.11
CA GLU A 99 -19.04 -3.99 18.55
C GLU A 99 -18.21 -2.75 18.95
N GLY A 100 -18.74 -1.58 18.72
CA GLY A 100 -18.08 -0.33 19.07
C GLY A 100 -18.48 0.80 18.14
N ALA A 101 -18.03 1.99 18.45
CA ALA A 101 -18.35 3.18 17.70
C ALA A 101 -17.76 3.14 16.28
N ASP A 102 -18.58 3.51 15.31
CA ASP A 102 -18.13 3.78 13.96
C ASP A 102 -17.20 4.98 13.93
N LEU A 103 -16.17 4.90 13.10
CA LEU A 103 -15.17 5.96 12.98
C LEU A 103 -15.20 6.58 11.58
N PHE A 104 -15.17 7.90 11.54
CA PHE A 104 -14.91 8.63 10.31
C PHE A 104 -13.58 9.39 10.43
N GLU A 105 -12.69 9.20 9.48
CA GLU A 105 -11.39 9.85 9.48
C GLU A 105 -11.20 10.67 8.21
N THR A 106 -10.83 11.94 8.40
CA THR A 106 -10.32 12.81 7.35
C THR A 106 -8.80 12.89 7.51
N ARG A 107 -8.07 12.65 6.41
CA ARG A 107 -6.61 12.54 6.46
C ARG A 107 -5.97 13.36 5.35
N PRO A 108 -5.70 14.67 5.57
CA PRO A 108 -4.81 15.43 4.70
C PRO A 108 -3.43 14.76 4.59
N ILE A 109 -2.89 14.71 3.38
CA ILE A 109 -1.58 14.12 3.10
C ILE A 109 -0.73 15.04 2.25
N ILE A 110 0.58 14.98 2.48
CA ILE A 110 1.60 15.47 1.56
C ILE A 110 2.70 14.42 1.43
N GLY A 111 3.29 14.31 0.26
CA GLY A 111 4.33 13.29 0.05
C GLY A 111 5.26 13.61 -1.10
N ILE A 112 6.41 12.97 -1.05
CA ILE A 112 7.42 12.98 -2.11
C ILE A 112 7.78 11.55 -2.47
N LYS A 113 7.76 11.24 -3.76
CA LYS A 113 8.17 9.96 -4.31
C LYS A 113 9.34 10.18 -5.26
N VAL A 114 10.42 9.48 -4.97
CA VAL A 114 11.59 9.42 -5.85
C VAL A 114 11.62 8.05 -6.51
N LYS A 115 11.88 8.00 -7.80
CA LYS A 115 11.91 6.77 -8.60
C LYS A 115 13.07 6.75 -9.56
N LYS A 116 13.66 5.59 -9.78
CA LYS A 116 14.77 5.39 -10.70
C LYS A 116 14.64 4.04 -11.39
N ASP A 117 14.66 4.06 -12.71
CA ASP A 117 14.80 2.85 -13.50
C ASP A 117 16.30 2.51 -13.58
N ILE A 118 16.63 1.29 -13.21
CA ILE A 118 17.97 0.74 -13.19
C ILE A 118 18.10 -0.36 -14.25
N TRP A 119 19.08 -1.20 -14.12
CA TRP A 119 19.38 -2.27 -15.06
C TRP A 119 18.14 -3.14 -15.41
N ARG A 120 17.90 -3.37 -16.71
CA ARG A 120 16.81 -4.20 -17.27
C ARG A 120 15.39 -3.76 -16.90
N GLY A 121 15.16 -2.45 -16.75
CA GLY A 121 13.83 -1.92 -16.46
C GLY A 121 13.34 -2.16 -15.04
N ILE A 122 14.22 -2.62 -14.15
CA ILE A 122 13.91 -2.67 -12.72
C ILE A 122 13.71 -1.24 -12.23
N ARG A 123 12.56 -0.96 -11.61
CA ARG A 123 12.27 0.34 -10.99
C ARG A 123 12.42 0.24 -9.49
N LEU A 124 13.26 1.10 -8.94
CA LEU A 124 13.32 1.37 -7.51
C LEU A 124 12.59 2.67 -7.21
N SER A 125 11.86 2.73 -6.13
CA SER A 125 11.24 3.96 -5.66
C SER A 125 11.23 4.03 -4.13
N ASN A 126 11.30 5.26 -3.63
CA ASN A 126 11.04 5.59 -2.25
C ASN A 126 9.91 6.60 -2.19
N TYR A 127 8.96 6.40 -1.29
CA TYR A 127 7.82 7.29 -1.07
C TYR A 127 7.71 7.66 0.39
N LEU A 128 8.09 8.89 0.69
CA LEU A 128 7.94 9.51 2.00
C LEU A 128 6.65 10.34 2.02
N ARG A 129 5.80 10.13 3.05
CA ARG A 129 4.50 10.78 3.17
C ARG A 129 4.19 11.15 4.61
N MET A 130 3.76 12.39 4.82
CA MET A 130 3.17 12.86 6.07
C MET A 130 1.66 12.78 5.99
N GLU A 131 1.03 12.28 7.03
CA GLU A 131 -0.42 12.15 7.17
C GLU A 131 -0.86 12.87 8.45
N PHE A 132 -1.86 13.74 8.30
CA PHE A 132 -2.53 14.41 9.41
C PHE A 132 -3.87 13.73 9.62
N ARG A 133 -4.02 13.00 10.70
CA ARG A 133 -5.18 12.16 10.97
C ARG A 133 -6.16 12.91 11.87
N ILE A 134 -7.39 13.08 11.42
CA ILE A 134 -8.50 13.68 12.18
C ILE A 134 -9.58 12.61 12.22
N GLN A 135 -9.65 11.88 13.32
CA GLN A 135 -10.56 10.76 13.49
C GLN A 135 -11.69 11.16 14.44
N ARG A 136 -12.90 10.98 13.98
CA ARG A 136 -14.12 11.23 14.75
C ARG A 136 -14.80 9.90 15.06
N ASP A 137 -15.04 9.70 16.35
CA ASP A 137 -15.95 8.68 16.86
C ASP A 137 -17.39 9.19 16.65
N LEU A 138 -18.19 8.45 15.89
CA LEU A 138 -19.52 8.90 15.50
C LEU A 138 -20.56 8.75 16.62
N ASP A 139 -20.33 7.81 17.55
CA ASP A 139 -21.23 7.58 18.67
C ASP A 139 -20.91 8.49 19.86
N ALA A 140 -19.63 8.53 20.25
CA ALA A 140 -19.19 9.35 21.37
C ALA A 140 -19.00 10.85 21.01
N ASN A 141 -19.10 11.21 19.72
CA ASN A 141 -18.83 12.55 19.20
C ASN A 141 -17.47 13.13 19.63
N LYS A 142 -16.51 12.23 19.81
CA LYS A 142 -15.13 12.59 20.21
C LYS A 142 -14.24 12.65 18.98
N THR A 143 -13.41 13.69 18.91
CA THR A 143 -12.41 13.82 17.84
C THR A 143 -11.01 13.65 18.40
N LEU A 144 -10.23 12.81 17.73
CA LEU A 144 -8.80 12.59 18.00
C LEU A 144 -7.97 13.03 16.80
N THR A 145 -6.82 13.59 17.07
CA THR A 145 -5.88 14.01 16.02
C THR A 145 -4.52 13.36 16.24
N ALA A 146 -3.88 12.97 15.14
CA ALA A 146 -2.53 12.43 15.19
C ALA A 146 -1.76 12.75 13.91
N ARG A 147 -0.44 12.68 13.99
CA ARG A 147 0.46 12.81 12.84
C ARG A 147 1.20 11.51 12.64
N ARG A 148 1.37 11.13 11.37
CA ARG A 148 2.09 9.93 11.01
C ARG A 148 2.98 10.15 9.80
N LEU A 149 4.25 9.85 9.96
CA LEU A 149 5.18 9.77 8.85
C LEU A 149 5.22 8.32 8.34
N ARG A 150 5.15 8.17 7.02
CA ARG A 150 5.27 6.86 6.35
C ARG A 150 6.41 6.92 5.34
N ASP A 151 7.25 5.90 5.38
CA ASP A 151 8.33 5.70 4.43
C ASP A 151 8.21 4.33 3.78
N ARG A 152 8.16 4.30 2.43
CA ARG A 152 8.02 3.07 1.66
C ARG A 152 9.10 2.97 0.60
N ILE A 153 9.87 1.91 0.66
CA ILE A 153 10.81 1.52 -0.39
C ILE A 153 10.21 0.37 -1.19
N GLN A 154 10.19 0.50 -2.52
CA GLN A 154 9.61 -0.49 -3.42
C GLN A 154 10.55 -0.80 -4.58
N ALA A 155 10.61 -2.07 -4.95
CA ALA A 155 11.23 -2.57 -6.17
C ALA A 155 10.16 -3.21 -7.06
N MET A 156 10.18 -2.89 -8.37
CA MET A 156 9.33 -3.50 -9.40
C MET A 156 10.22 -4.09 -10.49
N ILE A 157 9.97 -5.35 -10.87
CA ILE A 157 10.84 -6.14 -11.75
C ILE A 157 10.01 -6.71 -12.90
N PRO A 158 10.20 -6.25 -14.15
CA PRO A 158 9.49 -6.81 -15.30
C PRO A 158 9.95 -8.26 -15.54
N ILE A 159 9.00 -9.14 -15.87
CA ILE A 159 9.25 -10.57 -16.06
C ILE A 159 9.46 -10.93 -17.53
N ASN A 160 8.51 -10.59 -18.39
CA ASN A 160 8.49 -11.00 -19.80
C ASN A 160 8.96 -9.90 -20.77
N HIS A 161 9.09 -8.66 -20.33
CA HIS A 161 9.56 -7.52 -21.11
C HIS A 161 10.75 -6.83 -20.44
N ARG A 162 11.33 -5.84 -21.10
CA ARG A 162 12.44 -5.04 -20.56
C ARG A 162 11.97 -3.73 -19.93
N SER A 163 10.68 -3.41 -20.04
CA SER A 163 10.10 -2.19 -19.50
C SER A 163 8.76 -2.49 -18.82
N LEU A 164 8.50 -1.81 -17.72
CA LEU A 164 7.22 -1.86 -17.02
C LEU A 164 6.09 -1.15 -17.79
N SER A 165 6.43 -0.36 -18.81
CA SER A 165 5.46 0.41 -19.60
C SER A 165 4.93 -0.31 -20.82
N GLU A 166 5.50 -1.47 -21.20
CA GLU A 166 5.04 -2.25 -22.34
C GLU A 166 3.72 -2.94 -22.05
N ASP A 167 2.86 -3.07 -23.08
CA ASP A 167 1.60 -3.79 -22.96
C ASP A 167 1.84 -5.30 -22.76
N LYS A 168 0.91 -6.00 -22.13
CA LYS A 168 1.00 -7.42 -21.76
C LYS A 168 2.21 -7.77 -20.89
N THR A 169 2.70 -6.80 -20.11
CA THR A 169 3.83 -6.99 -19.22
C THR A 169 3.37 -7.61 -17.90
N TRP A 170 3.98 -8.75 -17.57
CA TRP A 170 4.00 -9.28 -16.21
C TRP A 170 5.19 -8.71 -15.46
N TYR A 171 4.96 -8.29 -14.24
CA TYR A 171 6.03 -7.85 -13.35
C TYR A 171 5.75 -8.29 -11.91
N THR A 172 6.79 -8.48 -11.16
CA THR A 172 6.71 -8.68 -9.71
C THR A 172 7.12 -7.40 -9.00
N PHE A 173 6.63 -7.24 -7.78
CA PHE A 173 7.05 -6.14 -6.93
C PHE A 173 7.18 -6.61 -5.48
N THR A 174 8.04 -5.91 -4.77
CA THR A 174 8.18 -6.05 -3.31
C THR A 174 8.39 -4.69 -2.70
N ASP A 175 7.86 -4.48 -1.52
CA ASP A 175 8.12 -3.27 -0.76
C ASP A 175 8.12 -3.50 0.75
N VAL A 176 8.76 -2.57 1.41
CA VAL A 176 8.77 -2.42 2.87
C VAL A 176 8.30 -1.01 3.19
N GLU A 177 7.39 -0.91 4.13
CA GLU A 177 6.82 0.35 4.59
C GLU A 177 6.94 0.46 6.10
N TRP A 178 7.46 1.58 6.57
CA TRP A 178 7.56 1.95 7.98
C TRP A 178 6.55 3.04 8.30
N PHE A 179 6.00 2.96 9.52
CA PHE A 179 5.02 3.89 10.04
C PHE A 179 5.56 4.49 11.35
N HIS A 180 5.79 5.78 11.34
CA HIS A 180 6.26 6.53 12.51
C HIS A 180 5.12 7.42 13.00
N GLN A 181 4.38 6.94 13.98
CA GLN A 181 3.31 7.70 14.62
C GLN A 181 3.89 8.58 15.71
N GLN A 182 3.51 9.85 15.72
CA GLN A 182 4.00 10.83 16.71
C GLN A 182 3.05 10.93 17.91
N ASP A 183 1.76 10.71 17.71
CA ASP A 183 0.74 10.82 18.75
C ASP A 183 0.07 9.45 18.98
N PRO A 184 0.07 8.92 20.23
CA PRO A 184 -0.38 7.56 20.52
C PRO A 184 -1.91 7.37 20.56
N GLU A 185 -2.71 8.44 20.55
CA GLU A 185 -4.14 8.40 20.89
C GLU A 185 -5.08 7.90 19.79
N VAL A 186 -4.62 7.82 18.54
CA VAL A 186 -5.45 7.36 17.42
C VAL A 186 -5.14 5.91 17.11
N ASP A 187 -6.04 5.02 17.52
CA ASP A 187 -5.98 3.60 17.17
C ASP A 187 -6.98 3.30 16.05
N ASP A 188 -6.48 2.77 14.95
CA ASP A 188 -7.29 2.05 13.99
C ASP A 188 -6.66 0.65 13.85
N GLY A 189 -7.45 -0.42 13.84
CA GLY A 189 -6.95 -1.79 13.71
C GLY A 189 -6.08 -2.06 12.47
N PHE A 190 -5.81 -1.01 11.65
CA PHE A 190 -4.92 -1.03 10.49
C PHE A 190 -3.60 -0.27 10.73
N ASN A 191 -3.32 0.14 11.97
CA ASN A 191 -2.08 0.82 12.30
C ASN A 191 -0.92 -0.17 12.37
N GLY A 192 -0.10 -0.20 11.32
CA GLY A 192 1.14 -0.95 11.31
C GLY A 192 2.33 -0.14 11.83
N ARG A 193 3.33 -0.83 12.37
CA ARG A 193 4.69 -0.30 12.52
C ARG A 193 5.51 -0.57 11.28
N ARG A 194 5.36 -1.76 10.74
CA ARG A 194 6.07 -2.21 9.53
C ARG A 194 5.12 -3.05 8.69
N ARG A 195 5.23 -2.88 7.40
CA ARG A 195 4.50 -3.70 6.42
C ARG A 195 5.45 -4.17 5.35
N TYR A 196 5.39 -5.45 5.05
CA TYR A 196 6.12 -6.09 3.97
C TYR A 196 5.10 -6.56 2.94
N ARG A 197 5.32 -6.28 1.67
CA ARG A 197 4.44 -6.75 0.60
C ARG A 197 5.27 -7.33 -0.52
N ALA A 198 4.74 -8.39 -1.13
CA ALA A 198 5.25 -8.92 -2.36
C ALA A 198 4.10 -9.39 -3.23
N GLY A 199 4.19 -9.17 -4.51
CA GLY A 199 3.09 -9.45 -5.41
C GLY A 199 3.49 -9.59 -6.86
N ILE A 200 2.48 -9.91 -7.65
CA ILE A 200 2.55 -10.00 -9.09
C ILE A 200 1.51 -9.08 -9.71
N ALA A 201 1.85 -8.50 -10.84
CA ALA A 201 0.95 -7.66 -11.59
C ALA A 201 1.00 -7.98 -13.08
N TRP A 202 -0.13 -7.80 -13.73
CA TRP A 202 -0.27 -7.91 -15.17
C TRP A 202 -0.78 -6.61 -15.75
N ARG A 203 0.10 -5.89 -16.43
CA ARG A 203 -0.26 -4.75 -17.27
C ARG A 203 -0.83 -5.29 -18.58
N LYS A 204 -2.16 -5.33 -18.68
CA LYS A 204 -2.85 -5.78 -19.90
C LYS A 204 -2.56 -4.86 -21.09
N ASN A 205 -2.66 -3.56 -20.84
CA ASN A 205 -2.38 -2.49 -21.80
C ASN A 205 -2.09 -1.17 -21.06
N SER A 206 -1.96 -0.09 -21.81
CA SER A 206 -1.72 1.24 -21.23
C SER A 206 -2.82 1.73 -20.29
N THR A 207 -4.04 1.16 -20.38
CA THR A 207 -5.21 1.56 -19.59
C THR A 207 -5.36 0.72 -18.32
N TRP A 208 -5.18 -0.61 -18.43
CA TRP A 208 -5.53 -1.55 -17.36
C TRP A 208 -4.33 -2.32 -16.85
N THR A 209 -4.19 -2.36 -15.51
CA THR A 209 -3.26 -3.24 -14.80
C THR A 209 -3.98 -3.93 -13.64
N TYR A 210 -3.82 -5.22 -13.54
CA TYR A 210 -4.31 -6.06 -12.45
C TYR A 210 -3.16 -6.39 -11.53
N GLN A 211 -3.36 -6.24 -10.23
CA GLN A 211 -2.31 -6.47 -9.25
C GLN A 211 -2.84 -7.34 -8.12
N PHE A 212 -2.06 -8.30 -7.71
CA PHE A 212 -2.30 -9.13 -6.53
C PHE A 212 -1.07 -9.09 -5.65
N PHE A 213 -1.25 -8.93 -4.34
CA PHE A 213 -0.15 -9.08 -3.39
C PHE A 213 -0.57 -9.83 -2.12
N TYR A 214 0.42 -10.48 -1.54
CA TYR A 214 0.43 -10.92 -0.16
C TYR A 214 1.28 -9.95 0.66
N GLY A 215 0.78 -9.58 1.83
CA GLY A 215 1.48 -8.71 2.75
C GLY A 215 1.48 -9.25 4.17
N PHE A 216 2.49 -8.84 4.91
CA PHE A 216 2.61 -9.09 6.32
C PHE A 216 2.76 -7.76 7.04
N GLN A 217 1.98 -7.52 8.07
CA GLN A 217 2.00 -6.28 8.83
C GLN A 217 2.12 -6.58 10.31
N GLN A 218 3.07 -5.92 10.95
CA GLN A 218 3.12 -5.84 12.41
C GLN A 218 2.28 -4.65 12.84
N THR A 219 1.22 -4.90 13.58
CA THR A 219 0.33 -3.87 14.12
C THR A 219 0.65 -3.67 15.60
N THR A 220 0.74 -2.41 16.02
CA THR A 220 0.82 -2.05 17.43
C THR A 220 -0.41 -1.29 17.81
N SER A 221 -1.02 -1.68 18.92
CA SER A 221 -2.01 -0.87 19.60
C SER A 221 -1.34 -0.05 20.69
N ASN A 222 -1.70 1.20 20.78
CA ASN A 222 -1.28 2.07 21.89
C ASN A 222 -2.20 1.95 23.10
N LEU A 223 -3.32 1.25 22.97
CA LEU A 223 -4.36 1.08 24.00
C LEU A 223 -4.49 -0.39 24.39
N ASN A 224 -3.54 -0.90 25.21
CA ASN A 224 -3.64 -2.21 25.89
C ASN A 224 -4.00 -3.43 25.03
N ARG A 225 -3.97 -3.33 23.70
CA ARG A 225 -4.14 -4.47 22.82
C ARG A 225 -2.80 -5.12 22.56
N PRO A 226 -2.72 -6.45 22.49
CA PRO A 226 -1.48 -7.12 22.14
C PRO A 226 -1.05 -6.70 20.72
N LEU A 227 0.24 -6.67 20.50
CA LEU A 227 0.80 -6.65 19.16
C LEU A 227 0.14 -7.75 18.34
N SER A 228 -0.23 -7.47 17.10
CA SER A 228 -0.73 -8.50 16.18
C SER A 228 0.13 -8.57 14.93
N ASN A 229 0.16 -9.76 14.35
CA ASN A 229 0.72 -10.01 13.05
C ASN A 229 -0.42 -10.21 12.06
N ASP A 230 -0.60 -9.27 11.14
CA ASP A 230 -1.68 -9.33 10.18
C ASP A 230 -1.18 -9.86 8.84
N GLU A 231 -1.91 -10.81 8.29
CA GLU A 231 -1.72 -11.30 6.94
C GLU A 231 -2.66 -10.55 5.99
N ILE A 232 -2.14 -9.99 4.92
CA ILE A 232 -2.90 -9.15 4.00
C ILE A 232 -2.94 -9.83 2.64
N PHE A 233 -4.14 -10.03 2.12
CA PHE A 233 -4.39 -10.43 0.74
C PHE A 233 -5.05 -9.28 0.02
N SER A 234 -4.46 -8.82 -1.08
CA SER A 234 -5.00 -7.68 -1.81
C SER A 234 -5.12 -7.96 -3.29
N PHE A 235 -6.22 -7.45 -3.85
CA PHE A 235 -6.42 -7.34 -5.28
C PHE A 235 -6.66 -5.87 -5.63
N SER A 236 -5.91 -5.35 -6.62
CA SER A 236 -6.05 -3.97 -7.09
C SER A 236 -6.26 -3.94 -8.60
N LEU A 237 -7.17 -3.08 -9.01
CA LEU A 237 -7.44 -2.75 -10.40
C LEU A 237 -6.98 -1.32 -10.67
N ILE A 238 -5.85 -1.17 -11.35
CA ILE A 238 -5.28 0.12 -11.74
C ILE A 238 -5.83 0.51 -13.11
N HIS A 239 -6.44 1.69 -13.18
CA HIS A 239 -7.09 2.22 -14.37
C HIS A 239 -6.48 3.56 -14.79
N ASN A 240 -5.64 3.58 -15.82
CA ASN A 240 -5.14 4.81 -16.40
C ASN A 240 -6.14 5.34 -17.42
N ILE A 241 -6.89 6.37 -17.05
CA ILE A 241 -7.90 7.00 -17.88
C ILE A 241 -7.19 7.97 -18.83
N LYS A 242 -7.28 7.68 -20.13
CA LYS A 242 -6.76 8.56 -21.17
C LYS A 242 -7.78 9.64 -21.47
N GLN A 243 -7.31 10.86 -21.62
CA GLN A 243 -8.04 11.91 -22.32
C GLN A 243 -7.87 11.76 -23.84
#